data_590c5cb6bc1ce1611e9e76cddd84f9a5
#
_entry.id   590c5cb6bc1ce1611e9e76cddd84f9a5
#
_cell.length_a   1.000
_cell.length_b   1.000
_cell.length_c   1.000
_cell.angle_alpha   90.00
_cell.angle_beta   90.00
_cell.angle_gamma   90.00
#
_symmetry.space_group_name_H-M   'P 1'
#
loop_
_entity.id
_entity.type
_entity.pdbx_description
1 polymer ?
#
loop_
_entity_poly.entity_id
_entity_poly.type
_entity_poly.pdbx_seq_one_letter_code
_entity_poly.pdbx_strand_id
1 'polypeptide(L)'
;MGYNLSDRGRRALDGLFNAIAQANNAEGVSRQFALDPTSEQRLEDLQREQVGFLQRINVIGVRDMIGQIIGLGTEDMIASRTAEADLPRKARYVGKLDDREYRLYDTEFNTKLPWQIIDAWSKFPDFAQRYSRHVAISVALSRIAVGWNGLTAMRLSATEIAT
;
A
#
# COMPACT_ATOMS: atom_id res chain seq x y z
N MET A 1 -8.22 -32.54 -18.07
CA MET A 1 -7.87 -33.26 -16.83
C MET A 1 -7.71 -32.23 -15.75
N GLY A 2 -8.53 -32.28 -14.69
CA GLY A 2 -8.40 -31.35 -13.54
C GLY A 2 -7.19 -31.74 -12.70
N TYR A 3 -6.36 -30.77 -12.35
CA TYR A 3 -5.24 -30.97 -11.41
C TYR A 3 -5.79 -31.24 -10.01
N ASN A 4 -5.42 -32.36 -9.39
CA ASN A 4 -5.77 -32.68 -8.02
C ASN A 4 -4.63 -32.29 -7.07
N LEU A 5 -4.95 -31.48 -6.06
CA LEU A 5 -3.99 -31.07 -5.03
C LEU A 5 -3.57 -32.28 -4.17
N SER A 6 -2.28 -32.40 -3.90
CA SER A 6 -1.76 -33.43 -3.01
C SER A 6 -2.22 -33.25 -1.57
N ASP A 7 -2.18 -34.32 -0.75
CA ASP A 7 -2.55 -34.22 0.68
C ASP A 7 -1.64 -33.28 1.47
N ARG A 8 -0.38 -33.15 1.04
CA ARG A 8 0.54 -32.16 1.62
C ARG A 8 0.15 -30.76 1.24
N GLY A 9 -0.22 -30.53 -0.02
CA GLY A 9 -0.69 -29.25 -0.51
C GLY A 9 -1.98 -28.82 0.18
N ARG A 10 -2.93 -29.74 0.41
CA ARG A 10 -4.16 -29.46 1.18
C ARG A 10 -3.87 -29.00 2.59
N ARG A 11 -3.01 -29.72 3.32
CA ARG A 11 -2.60 -29.33 4.69
C ARG A 11 -1.90 -27.97 4.73
N ALA A 12 -1.07 -27.66 3.74
CA ALA A 12 -0.40 -26.37 3.64
C ALA A 12 -1.40 -25.22 3.37
N LEU A 13 -2.40 -25.48 2.53
CA LEU A 13 -3.49 -24.53 2.24
C LEU A 13 -4.37 -24.31 3.46
N ASP A 14 -4.78 -25.37 4.14
CA ASP A 14 -5.57 -25.29 5.38
C ASP A 14 -4.81 -24.50 6.46
N GLY A 15 -3.49 -24.74 6.56
CA GLY A 15 -2.64 -23.96 7.47
C GLY A 15 -2.61 -22.47 7.13
N LEU A 16 -2.52 -22.12 5.85
CA LEU A 16 -2.59 -20.74 5.39
C LEU A 16 -3.95 -20.10 5.71
N PHE A 17 -5.04 -20.79 5.42
CA PHE A 17 -6.39 -20.31 5.69
C PHE A 17 -6.66 -20.11 7.18
N ASN A 18 -6.22 -21.04 8.00
CA ASN A 18 -6.34 -20.93 9.45
C ASN A 18 -5.50 -19.75 9.99
N ALA A 19 -4.29 -19.54 9.47
CA ALA A 19 -3.46 -18.41 9.86
C ALA A 19 -4.12 -17.06 9.51
N ILE A 20 -4.73 -16.94 8.33
CA ILE A 20 -5.46 -15.74 7.90
C ILE A 20 -6.69 -15.53 8.79
N ALA A 21 -7.48 -16.57 9.03
CA ALA A 21 -8.68 -16.49 9.86
C ALA A 21 -8.34 -16.06 11.30
N GLN A 22 -7.32 -16.65 11.91
CA GLN A 22 -6.85 -16.31 13.26
C GLN A 22 -6.34 -14.87 13.34
N ALA A 23 -5.56 -14.42 12.33
CA ALA A 23 -5.02 -13.06 12.31
C ALA A 23 -6.13 -11.99 12.23
N ASN A 24 -7.31 -12.33 11.71
CA ASN A 24 -8.42 -11.40 11.51
C ASN A 24 -9.63 -11.68 12.40
N ASN A 25 -9.51 -12.59 13.38
CA ASN A 25 -10.62 -13.03 14.23
C ASN A 25 -11.86 -13.48 13.42
N ALA A 26 -11.63 -14.07 12.24
CA ALA A 26 -12.68 -14.54 11.35
C ALA A 26 -12.99 -16.03 11.59
N GLU A 27 -14.24 -16.44 11.44
CA GLU A 27 -14.63 -17.85 11.53
C GLU A 27 -14.05 -18.72 10.41
N GLY A 28 -13.62 -18.10 9.30
CA GLY A 28 -13.02 -18.77 8.16
C GLY A 28 -12.80 -17.81 6.99
N VAL A 29 -12.09 -18.27 5.97
CA VAL A 29 -11.71 -17.48 4.78
C VAL A 29 -12.59 -17.80 3.55
N SER A 30 -13.64 -18.61 3.70
CA SER A 30 -14.54 -18.99 2.61
C SER A 30 -15.53 -17.87 2.23
N ARG A 31 -15.68 -16.87 3.07
CA ARG A 31 -16.51 -15.69 2.84
C ARG A 31 -15.65 -14.43 2.95
N GLN A 32 -16.12 -13.35 2.33
CA GLN A 32 -15.50 -12.04 2.47
C GLN A 32 -15.64 -11.56 3.92
N PHE A 33 -14.56 -11.07 4.49
CA PHE A 33 -14.49 -10.50 5.83
C PHE A 33 -13.70 -9.19 5.82
N ALA A 34 -14.00 -8.31 6.76
CA ALA A 34 -13.22 -7.10 6.96
C ALA A 34 -11.89 -7.45 7.67
N LEU A 35 -10.81 -6.79 7.25
CA LEU A 35 -9.53 -6.90 7.94
C LEU A 35 -9.64 -6.28 9.34
N ASP A 36 -9.07 -6.97 10.33
CA ASP A 36 -8.87 -6.37 11.64
C ASP A 36 -7.88 -5.19 11.54
N PRO A 37 -8.16 -4.03 12.18
CA PRO A 37 -7.29 -2.86 12.09
C PRO A 37 -5.81 -3.13 12.46
N THR A 38 -5.58 -4.04 13.41
CA THR A 38 -4.23 -4.45 13.80
C THR A 38 -3.53 -5.24 12.70
N SER A 39 -4.27 -6.09 12.00
CA SER A 39 -3.77 -6.87 10.85
C SER A 39 -3.49 -5.99 9.64
N GLU A 40 -4.34 -4.99 9.41
CA GLU A 40 -4.14 -3.99 8.36
C GLU A 40 -2.84 -3.20 8.61
N GLN A 41 -2.61 -2.73 9.83
CA GLN A 41 -1.41 -1.98 10.19
C GLN A 41 -0.14 -2.84 10.05
N ARG A 42 -0.19 -4.12 10.48
CA ARG A 42 0.93 -5.05 10.30
C ARG A 42 1.23 -5.32 8.83
N LEU A 43 0.21 -5.41 7.99
CA LEU A 43 0.40 -5.59 6.55
C LEU A 43 1.06 -4.36 5.92
N GLU A 44 0.68 -3.16 6.35
CA GLU A 44 1.29 -1.91 5.88
C GLU A 44 2.76 -1.80 6.33
N ASP A 45 3.07 -2.12 7.57
CA ASP A 45 4.43 -2.16 8.09
C ASP A 45 5.29 -3.17 7.30
N LEU A 46 4.76 -4.37 7.04
CA LEU A 46 5.45 -5.37 6.24
C LEU A 46 5.72 -4.88 4.80
N GLN A 47 4.78 -4.17 4.18
CA GLN A 47 4.97 -3.59 2.86
C GLN A 47 6.09 -2.53 2.86
N ARG A 48 6.14 -1.70 3.89
CA ARG A 48 7.19 -0.68 4.07
C ARG A 48 8.56 -1.30 4.31
N GLU A 49 8.64 -2.35 5.12
CA GLU A 49 9.90 -3.06 5.36
C GLU A 49 10.46 -3.72 4.09
N GLN A 50 9.59 -4.30 3.27
CA GLN A 50 10.01 -5.03 2.07
C GLN A 50 10.41 -4.11 0.91
N VAL A 51 9.92 -2.87 0.87
CA VAL A 51 10.16 -1.94 -0.23
C VAL A 51 10.70 -0.62 0.31
N GLY A 52 12.03 -0.45 0.26
CA GLY A 52 12.72 0.72 0.82
C GLY A 52 12.28 2.08 0.25
N PHE A 53 11.64 2.11 -0.92
CA PHE A 53 11.05 3.34 -1.45
C PHE A 53 9.87 3.84 -0.60
N LEU A 54 9.01 2.94 -0.13
CA LEU A 54 7.86 3.29 0.71
C LEU A 54 8.27 3.87 2.08
N GLN A 55 9.49 3.58 2.54
CA GLN A 55 10.04 4.19 3.76
C GLN A 55 10.44 5.66 3.57
N ARG A 56 10.70 6.06 2.32
CA ARG A 56 11.17 7.42 1.99
C ARG A 56 10.05 8.39 1.65
N ILE A 57 8.84 7.89 1.44
CA ILE A 57 7.66 8.72 1.19
C ILE A 57 6.87 8.91 2.47
N ASN A 58 6.28 10.10 2.62
CA ASN A 58 5.39 10.38 3.73
C ASN A 58 3.99 9.83 3.41
N VAL A 59 3.53 8.87 4.21
CA VAL A 59 2.18 8.30 4.10
C VAL A 59 1.33 8.92 5.19
N ILE A 60 0.29 9.63 4.79
CA ILE A 60 -0.64 10.32 5.70
C ILE A 60 -1.96 9.56 5.69
N GLY A 61 -2.39 9.09 6.87
CA GLY A 61 -3.72 8.51 7.03
C GLY A 61 -4.79 9.60 6.98
N VAL A 62 -5.77 9.44 6.10
CA VAL A 62 -6.92 10.35 5.99
C VAL A 62 -8.22 9.56 6.21
N ARG A 63 -9.25 10.23 6.71
CA ARG A 63 -10.56 9.60 6.99
C ARG A 63 -11.57 9.82 5.88
N ASP A 64 -11.44 10.96 5.19
CA ASP A 64 -12.38 11.35 4.14
C ASP A 64 -11.85 10.98 2.76
N MET A 65 -12.73 10.55 1.89
CA MET A 65 -12.34 10.17 0.51
C MET A 65 -11.92 11.37 -0.36
N ILE A 66 -12.37 12.56 0.01
CA ILE A 66 -12.04 13.81 -0.68
C ILE A 66 -11.73 14.85 0.40
N GLY A 67 -10.62 15.54 0.26
CA GLY A 67 -10.24 16.60 1.20
C GLY A 67 -9.15 17.48 0.66
N GLN A 68 -8.76 18.45 1.48
CA GLN A 68 -7.71 19.40 1.16
C GLN A 68 -6.57 19.26 2.14
N ILE A 69 -5.35 19.32 1.64
CA ILE A 69 -4.13 19.38 2.45
C ILE A 69 -3.66 20.82 2.40
N ILE A 70 -3.79 21.52 3.53
CA ILE A 70 -3.31 22.87 3.67
C ILE A 70 -1.86 22.83 4.10
N GLY A 71 -0.95 23.24 3.22
CA GLY A 71 0.48 23.35 3.48
C GLY A 71 0.89 24.82 3.62
N LEU A 72 1.82 25.10 4.53
CA LEU A 72 2.49 26.39 4.60
C LEU A 72 3.80 26.31 3.82
N GLY A 73 3.80 26.79 2.60
CA GLY A 73 4.98 26.88 1.75
C GLY A 73 5.71 28.21 1.96
N THR A 74 7.01 28.24 1.64
CA THR A 74 7.81 29.47 1.61
C THR A 74 8.03 29.88 0.16
N GLU A 75 7.57 31.06 -0.22
CA GLU A 75 7.62 31.50 -1.62
C GLU A 75 8.84 32.38 -1.92
N ASP A 76 9.44 33.00 -0.91
CA ASP A 76 10.49 34.00 -1.13
C ASP A 76 11.60 33.94 -0.07
N MET A 77 12.76 34.49 -0.38
CA MET A 77 13.90 34.57 0.52
C MET A 77 13.71 35.72 1.52
N ILE A 78 13.77 35.38 2.82
CA ILE A 78 13.63 36.38 3.92
C ILE A 78 14.88 37.23 4.05
N ALA A 79 16.04 36.72 3.63
CA ALA A 79 17.30 37.44 3.76
C ALA A 79 17.35 38.63 2.80
N SER A 80 17.54 39.82 3.33
CA SER A 80 17.82 41.02 2.56
C SER A 80 19.07 41.72 3.10
N ARG A 81 19.84 42.34 2.22
CA ARG A 81 21.02 43.10 2.59
C ARG A 81 20.54 44.54 2.92
N THR A 82 20.87 45.00 4.10
CA THR A 82 20.61 46.40 4.47
C THR A 82 21.62 47.28 3.75
N ALA A 83 21.15 48.05 2.78
CA ALA A 83 22.01 48.90 1.96
C ALA A 83 22.26 50.26 2.60
N GLU A 84 21.35 50.76 3.43
CA GLU A 84 21.46 52.06 4.11
C GLU A 84 20.86 52.00 5.51
N ALA A 85 21.52 52.72 6.46
CA ALA A 85 21.23 52.64 7.88
C ALA A 85 19.91 53.32 8.32
N ASP A 86 19.30 54.13 7.48
CA ASP A 86 18.20 55.03 7.86
C ASP A 86 16.80 54.68 7.30
N LEU A 87 16.67 53.59 6.58
CA LEU A 87 15.36 53.18 6.04
C LEU A 87 14.65 52.25 7.01
N PRO A 88 13.36 52.51 7.32
CA PRO A 88 12.59 51.63 8.20
C PRO A 88 12.47 50.22 7.56
N ARG A 89 12.72 49.19 8.38
CA ARG A 89 12.61 47.78 7.96
C ARG A 89 11.18 47.46 7.60
N LYS A 90 10.94 47.02 6.38
CA LYS A 90 9.61 46.55 5.93
C LYS A 90 9.55 45.03 6.11
N ALA A 91 8.64 44.59 6.98
CA ALA A 91 8.32 43.18 7.12
C ALA A 91 7.62 42.69 5.84
N ARG A 92 8.04 41.52 5.35
CA ARG A 92 7.40 40.84 4.22
C ARG A 92 6.69 39.58 4.72
N TYR A 93 5.52 39.33 4.18
CA TYR A 93 4.86 38.05 4.37
C TYR A 93 5.45 37.06 3.34
N VAL A 94 5.97 35.94 3.83
CA VAL A 94 6.73 34.98 3.03
C VAL A 94 6.00 33.64 2.95
N GLY A 95 4.84 33.53 3.57
CA GLY A 95 4.06 32.31 3.58
C GLY A 95 3.16 32.22 2.35
N LYS A 96 3.18 31.07 1.68
CA LYS A 96 2.19 30.70 0.69
C LYS A 96 1.30 29.61 1.26
N LEU A 97 0.01 29.80 1.20
CA LEU A 97 -0.93 28.71 1.42
C LEU A 97 -0.89 27.82 0.18
N ASP A 98 -0.39 26.62 0.33
CA ASP A 98 -0.46 25.57 -0.69
C ASP A 98 -1.70 24.73 -0.41
N ASP A 99 -2.70 24.88 -1.25
CA ASP A 99 -3.98 24.19 -1.15
C ASP A 99 -4.01 23.11 -2.22
N ARG A 100 -3.86 21.86 -1.78
CA ARG A 100 -3.91 20.69 -2.65
C ARG A 100 -5.12 19.83 -2.32
N GLU A 101 -5.93 19.58 -3.31
CA GLU A 101 -7.00 18.59 -3.19
C GLU A 101 -6.45 17.17 -3.35
N TYR A 102 -6.95 16.28 -2.49
CA TYR A 102 -6.75 14.85 -2.68
C TYR A 102 -8.09 14.13 -2.87
N ARG A 103 -8.05 13.07 -3.66
CA ARG A 103 -9.20 12.18 -3.87
C ARG A 103 -8.72 10.75 -3.78
N LEU A 104 -9.32 9.98 -2.88
CA LEU A 104 -9.08 8.56 -2.74
C LEU A 104 -9.99 7.77 -3.69
N TYR A 105 -9.49 6.63 -4.14
CA TYR A 105 -10.23 5.67 -4.94
C TYR A 105 -10.07 4.29 -4.32
N ASP A 106 -11.16 3.54 -4.27
CA ASP A 106 -11.12 2.14 -3.85
C ASP A 106 -10.25 1.36 -4.83
N THR A 107 -9.31 0.61 -4.30
CA THR A 107 -8.36 -0.17 -5.11
C THR A 107 -8.35 -1.60 -4.61
N GLU A 108 -8.72 -2.53 -5.48
CA GLU A 108 -8.70 -3.95 -5.19
C GLU A 108 -7.40 -4.60 -5.67
N PHE A 109 -6.85 -5.50 -4.86
CA PHE A 109 -5.67 -6.29 -5.19
C PHE A 109 -6.05 -7.77 -5.25
N ASN A 110 -6.40 -8.24 -6.43
CA ASN A 110 -6.83 -9.62 -6.66
C ASN A 110 -5.61 -10.51 -6.91
N THR A 111 -5.44 -11.56 -6.11
CA THR A 111 -4.38 -12.55 -6.27
C THR A 111 -4.95 -13.93 -6.55
N LYS A 112 -4.23 -14.73 -7.35
CA LYS A 112 -4.58 -16.11 -7.66
C LYS A 112 -3.43 -17.02 -7.26
N LEU A 113 -3.73 -18.09 -6.58
CA LEU A 113 -2.76 -19.11 -6.18
C LEU A 113 -3.03 -20.43 -6.90
N PRO A 114 -2.27 -20.77 -7.96
CA PRO A 114 -2.43 -22.03 -8.70
C PRO A 114 -2.10 -23.26 -7.84
N TRP A 115 -2.86 -24.34 -8.00
CA TRP A 115 -2.68 -25.59 -7.27
C TRP A 115 -1.26 -26.19 -7.40
N GLN A 116 -0.65 -26.07 -8.58
CA GLN A 116 0.72 -26.54 -8.84
C GLN A 116 1.76 -25.81 -7.98
N ILE A 117 1.54 -24.51 -7.76
CA ILE A 117 2.43 -23.70 -6.90
C ILE A 117 2.28 -24.14 -5.45
N ILE A 118 1.06 -24.40 -4.98
CA ILE A 118 0.83 -24.89 -3.62
C ILE A 118 1.57 -26.22 -3.42
N ASP A 119 1.44 -27.17 -4.34
CA ASP A 119 2.11 -28.46 -4.24
C ASP A 119 3.63 -28.34 -4.27
N ALA A 120 4.17 -27.50 -5.15
CA ALA A 120 5.61 -27.29 -5.24
C ALA A 120 6.19 -26.69 -3.95
N TRP A 121 5.47 -25.75 -3.34
CA TRP A 121 5.92 -25.01 -2.15
C TRP A 121 5.51 -25.64 -0.83
N SER A 122 4.56 -26.57 -0.81
CA SER A 122 4.13 -27.32 0.38
C SER A 122 5.24 -28.11 1.07
N LYS A 123 6.39 -28.27 0.38
CA LYS A 123 7.61 -28.88 0.93
C LYS A 123 8.25 -28.06 2.05
N PHE A 124 8.02 -26.76 2.06
CA PHE A 124 8.60 -25.81 3.00
C PHE A 124 7.63 -25.56 4.15
N PRO A 125 8.05 -25.70 5.41
CA PRO A 125 7.18 -25.47 6.57
C PRO A 125 6.75 -24.01 6.71
N ASP A 126 7.51 -23.08 6.15
CA ASP A 126 7.29 -21.64 6.16
C ASP A 126 6.53 -21.11 4.93
N PHE A 127 5.83 -21.99 4.20
CA PHE A 127 5.07 -21.64 2.99
C PHE A 127 4.14 -20.44 3.20
N ALA A 128 3.34 -20.43 4.29
CA ALA A 128 2.40 -19.37 4.58
C ALA A 128 3.09 -18.00 4.72
N GLN A 129 4.22 -17.95 5.44
CA GLN A 129 5.01 -16.73 5.62
C GLN A 129 5.60 -16.23 4.29
N ARG A 130 6.16 -17.13 3.49
CA ARG A 130 6.72 -16.79 2.18
C ARG A 130 5.67 -16.25 1.25
N TYR A 131 4.50 -16.88 1.22
CA TYR A 131 3.39 -16.44 0.39
C TYR A 131 2.88 -15.06 0.83
N SER A 132 2.64 -14.85 2.13
CA SER A 132 2.21 -13.56 2.66
C SER A 132 3.20 -12.44 2.33
N ARG A 133 4.51 -12.70 2.48
CA ARG A 133 5.56 -11.76 2.08
C ARG A 133 5.52 -11.44 0.59
N HIS A 134 5.35 -12.46 -0.26
CA HIS A 134 5.25 -12.26 -1.71
C HIS A 134 4.05 -11.39 -2.08
N VAL A 135 2.88 -11.64 -1.48
CA VAL A 135 1.68 -10.82 -1.69
C VAL A 135 1.91 -9.39 -1.23
N ALA A 136 2.50 -9.19 -0.04
CA ALA A 136 2.80 -7.85 0.48
C ALA A 136 3.73 -7.05 -0.45
N ILE A 137 4.78 -7.68 -0.98
CA ILE A 137 5.69 -7.06 -1.97
C ILE A 137 4.92 -6.71 -3.25
N SER A 138 4.08 -7.61 -3.75
CA SER A 138 3.30 -7.39 -4.98
C SER A 138 2.32 -6.22 -4.83
N VAL A 139 1.65 -6.12 -3.69
CA VAL A 139 0.77 -4.98 -3.37
C VAL A 139 1.57 -3.68 -3.27
N ALA A 140 2.72 -3.69 -2.59
CA ALA A 140 3.59 -2.51 -2.46
C ALA A 140 4.09 -2.00 -3.82
N LEU A 141 4.52 -2.91 -4.70
CA LEU A 141 4.96 -2.56 -6.06
C LEU A 141 3.80 -2.01 -6.90
N SER A 142 2.61 -2.59 -6.78
CA SER A 142 1.41 -2.11 -7.45
C SER A 142 1.01 -0.69 -6.98
N ARG A 143 1.09 -0.42 -5.68
CA ARG A 143 0.88 0.94 -5.13
C ARG A 143 1.87 1.95 -5.71
N ILE A 144 3.15 1.59 -5.81
CA ILE A 144 4.17 2.45 -6.43
C ILE A 144 3.85 2.68 -7.90
N ALA A 145 3.50 1.63 -8.63
CA ALA A 145 3.15 1.75 -10.06
C ALA A 145 1.96 2.68 -10.28
N VAL A 146 0.91 2.56 -9.45
CA VAL A 146 -0.25 3.46 -9.49
C VAL A 146 0.14 4.89 -9.11
N GLY A 147 0.99 5.08 -8.10
CA GLY A 147 1.48 6.40 -7.69
C GLY A 147 2.24 7.14 -8.79
N TRP A 148 3.04 6.42 -9.60
CA TRP A 148 3.80 7.02 -10.70
C TRP A 148 3.01 7.19 -12.00
N ASN A 149 2.15 6.23 -12.33
CA ASN A 149 1.44 6.19 -13.62
C ASN A 149 -0.04 6.63 -13.51
N GLY A 150 -0.52 6.87 -12.30
CA GLY A 150 -1.89 7.25 -12.03
C GLY A 150 -2.89 6.12 -12.30
N LEU A 151 -4.17 6.47 -12.37
CA LEU A 151 -5.27 5.52 -12.56
C LEU A 151 -5.22 4.76 -13.90
N THR A 152 -4.45 5.24 -14.87
CA THR A 152 -4.27 4.58 -16.17
C THR A 152 -3.59 3.22 -16.02
N ALA A 153 -2.65 3.08 -15.07
CA ALA A 153 -1.99 1.81 -14.78
C ALA A 153 -2.97 0.74 -14.30
N MET A 154 -4.00 1.12 -13.54
CA MET A 154 -5.04 0.19 -13.07
C MET A 154 -5.92 -0.32 -14.22
N ARG A 155 -6.19 0.51 -15.23
CA ARG A 155 -6.99 0.12 -16.40
C ARG A 155 -6.26 -0.87 -17.30
N LEU A 156 -4.93 -0.71 -17.45
CA LEU A 156 -4.12 -1.63 -18.26
C LEU A 156 -4.08 -3.03 -17.66
N SER A 157 -3.96 -3.16 -16.33
CA SER A 157 -3.98 -4.47 -15.67
C SER A 157 -5.34 -5.18 -15.79
N ALA A 158 -6.45 -4.45 -15.80
CA ALA A 158 -7.79 -5.02 -16.00
C ALA A 158 -8.02 -5.53 -17.42
N THR A 159 -7.37 -4.94 -18.42
CA THR A 159 -7.49 -5.34 -19.82
C THR A 159 -6.67 -6.59 -20.16
N GLU A 160 -5.53 -6.79 -19.50
CA GLU A 160 -4.71 -8.01 -19.65
C GLU A 160 -5.34 -9.26 -19.00
N ILE A 161 -6.24 -9.09 -18.05
CA ILE A 161 -6.94 -10.22 -17.39
C ILE A 161 -8.10 -10.75 -18.28
N ALA A 162 -8.53 -9.98 -19.27
CA ALA A 162 -9.66 -10.32 -20.16
C ALA A 162 -9.24 -11.05 -21.45
N THR A 163 -7.94 -11.30 -21.66
CA THR A 163 -7.36 -12.14 -22.73
C THR A 163 -6.72 -13.38 -22.18
#